data_fabc84b318c9b025cc6906f586455fc6
#
_entry.id   fabc84b318c9b025cc6906f586455fc6
#
_cell.length_a   1.000
_cell.length_b   1.000
_cell.length_c   1.000
_cell.angle_alpha   90.00
_cell.angle_beta   90.00
_cell.angle_gamma   90.00
#
_symmetry.space_group_name_H-M   'P 1'
#
loop_
_entity.id
_entity.type
_entity.pdbx_description
1 polymer ?
#
loop_
_entity_poly.entity_id
_entity_poly.type
_entity_poly.pdbx_seq_one_letter_code
_entity_poly.pdbx_strand_id
1 'polypeptide(L)'
;MPGQSPMSMMRTAPRPQRKRTAPPRRRRLWLFILPAVLVVIGLGWTWLWSYAADIAGEAEAGWIAREAALGRVYACGSQGISGFPFGIVSSCDQAAAQFKNNNPPFDVRATGVTFSAQVFRPTLLNGEIAGPVTLADPGQQPIFVANFSDARLSLLGLPPDPEAITVRLRQPRLDRVAGPGSGMIFQADAVDVAGRIISGSARSNPVIEATGHFVGATAPSFHPLLGEPLQGDVDFVMRGFSDFSPKPWPVLFREMAASGGGIQIKSLRVERPDAIIVGDGTLTVNAQGKLNGLVQVAVVGIDTIIPLLGIDQLIGQGIDRLTGGSGSADQGLNALDRLVPGLGGVVRQNASASVIESIKKMGQPTEIDKKPATVLPVRVEDSVIYLGVIPLGVVPPLF
;
A
#
# COMPACT_ATOMS: atom_id res chain seq x y z
N MET A 1 83.55 -70.26 -69.29
CA MET A 1 84.53 -69.94 -68.25
C MET A 1 84.06 -68.68 -67.57
N PRO A 2 84.03 -68.68 -66.36
CA PRO A 2 83.07 -67.95 -65.58
C PRO A 2 83.61 -66.70 -64.94
N GLY A 3 82.76 -65.68 -64.80
CA GLY A 3 83.06 -64.50 -64.09
C GLY A 3 82.12 -64.31 -62.87
N GLN A 4 82.71 -64.30 -61.74
CA GLN A 4 82.00 -63.99 -60.46
C GLN A 4 81.84 -62.49 -60.30
N SER A 5 80.61 -62.05 -60.04
CA SER A 5 80.32 -60.70 -59.63
C SER A 5 80.23 -60.62 -58.10
N PRO A 6 80.76 -59.57 -57.45
CA PRO A 6 80.68 -59.44 -56.00
C PRO A 6 79.39 -58.82 -55.51
N MET A 7 78.86 -59.40 -54.47
CA MET A 7 77.72 -58.91 -53.70
C MET A 7 78.00 -57.56 -53.06
N SER A 8 77.18 -56.57 -53.39
CA SER A 8 77.17 -55.23 -52.75
C SER A 8 76.42 -55.32 -51.44
N MET A 9 77.10 -55.14 -50.33
CA MET A 9 76.48 -55.03 -49.02
C MET A 9 75.78 -53.66 -48.91
N MET A 10 74.47 -53.66 -48.90
CA MET A 10 73.64 -52.53 -48.54
C MET A 10 73.80 -52.29 -47.03
N ARG A 11 74.45 -51.19 -46.64
CA ARG A 11 74.46 -50.67 -45.30
C ARG A 11 73.10 -50.01 -45.03
N THR A 12 72.27 -50.55 -44.15
CA THR A 12 71.04 -49.96 -43.59
C THR A 12 71.43 -48.81 -42.66
N ALA A 13 71.01 -47.60 -43.04
CA ALA A 13 71.18 -46.42 -42.22
C ALA A 13 70.24 -46.50 -40.98
N PRO A 14 70.71 -46.10 -39.78
CA PRO A 14 69.85 -46.08 -38.57
C PRO A 14 68.77 -45.07 -38.71
N ARG A 15 67.50 -45.47 -38.48
CA ARG A 15 66.32 -44.57 -38.39
C ARG A 15 66.53 -43.55 -37.29
N PRO A 16 66.28 -42.24 -37.54
CA PRO A 16 66.38 -41.23 -36.52
C PRO A 16 65.27 -41.47 -35.45
N GLN A 17 65.68 -41.70 -34.20
CA GLN A 17 64.81 -41.77 -33.05
C GLN A 17 64.16 -40.38 -32.86
N ARG A 18 62.89 -40.30 -33.15
CA ARG A 18 62.03 -39.12 -32.76
C ARG A 18 62.11 -38.97 -31.24
N LYS A 19 62.86 -37.98 -30.77
CA LYS A 19 62.80 -37.56 -29.37
C LYS A 19 61.34 -37.18 -29.05
N ARG A 20 60.69 -37.99 -28.21
CA ARG A 20 59.44 -37.65 -27.59
C ARG A 20 59.70 -36.40 -26.72
N THR A 21 59.35 -35.25 -27.23
CA THR A 21 59.28 -34.03 -26.42
C THR A 21 58.20 -34.24 -25.39
N ALA A 22 58.59 -34.30 -24.12
CA ALA A 22 57.68 -34.38 -23.03
C ALA A 22 56.69 -33.13 -23.10
N PRO A 23 55.41 -33.35 -22.92
CA PRO A 23 54.47 -32.23 -22.97
C PRO A 23 54.87 -31.15 -21.94
N PRO A 24 54.78 -29.87 -22.29
CA PRO A 24 55.30 -28.81 -21.45
C PRO A 24 54.58 -28.85 -20.11
N ARG A 25 55.34 -28.91 -19.03
CA ARG A 25 54.91 -28.87 -17.62
C ARG A 25 53.92 -27.73 -17.30
N ARG A 26 53.78 -26.73 -18.18
CA ARG A 26 52.85 -25.58 -18.07
C ARG A 26 51.36 -25.95 -18.02
N ARG A 27 50.89 -27.04 -18.64
CA ARG A 27 49.47 -27.47 -18.61
C ARG A 27 49.01 -27.95 -17.23
N ARG A 28 49.91 -28.48 -16.40
CA ARG A 28 49.57 -28.90 -15.03
C ARG A 28 49.48 -27.76 -14.04
N LEU A 29 50.18 -26.65 -14.25
CA LEU A 29 50.09 -25.47 -13.40
C LEU A 29 48.70 -24.80 -13.48
N TRP A 30 48.08 -24.78 -14.66
CA TRP A 30 46.71 -24.20 -14.83
C TRP A 30 45.64 -24.98 -14.02
N LEU A 31 45.84 -26.29 -13.81
CA LEU A 31 44.93 -27.10 -12.98
C LEU A 31 44.96 -26.71 -11.50
N PHE A 32 46.00 -26.05 -11.03
CA PHE A 32 46.12 -25.57 -9.65
C PHE A 32 45.87 -24.04 -9.53
N ILE A 33 46.23 -23.30 -10.56
CA ILE A 33 46.05 -21.85 -10.57
C ILE A 33 44.54 -21.48 -10.59
N LEU A 34 43.73 -22.12 -11.43
CA LEU A 34 42.31 -21.86 -11.54
C LEU A 34 41.56 -22.05 -10.21
N PRO A 35 41.69 -23.22 -9.51
CA PRO A 35 41.05 -23.39 -8.20
C PRO A 35 41.65 -22.46 -7.14
N ALA A 36 42.93 -22.16 -7.17
CA ALA A 36 43.53 -21.20 -6.24
C ALA A 36 42.95 -19.78 -6.43
N VAL A 37 42.78 -19.33 -7.68
CA VAL A 37 42.14 -18.04 -8.00
C VAL A 37 40.69 -18.05 -7.53
N LEU A 38 39.93 -19.13 -7.76
CA LEU A 38 38.56 -19.25 -7.29
C LEU A 38 38.46 -19.18 -5.76
N VAL A 39 39.38 -19.82 -5.04
CA VAL A 39 39.45 -19.74 -3.57
C VAL A 39 39.73 -18.30 -3.10
N VAL A 40 40.70 -17.61 -3.72
CA VAL A 40 41.02 -16.22 -3.38
C VAL A 40 39.84 -15.30 -3.64
N ILE A 41 39.15 -15.48 -4.78
CA ILE A 41 37.91 -14.72 -5.08
C ILE A 41 36.83 -15.03 -4.05
N GLY A 42 36.64 -16.31 -3.71
CA GLY A 42 35.66 -16.74 -2.69
C GLY A 42 35.94 -16.14 -1.31
N LEU A 43 37.19 -16.17 -0.87
CA LEU A 43 37.60 -15.54 0.40
C LEU A 43 37.43 -14.02 0.39
N GLY A 44 37.84 -13.39 -0.71
CA GLY A 44 37.63 -11.93 -0.90
C GLY A 44 36.15 -11.55 -0.89
N TRP A 45 35.31 -12.36 -1.55
CA TRP A 45 33.86 -12.17 -1.55
C TRP A 45 33.25 -12.37 -0.17
N THR A 46 33.65 -13.41 0.57
CA THR A 46 33.18 -13.65 1.94
C THR A 46 33.55 -12.49 2.85
N TRP A 47 34.79 -11.98 2.76
CA TRP A 47 35.21 -10.83 3.52
C TRP A 47 34.42 -9.56 3.19
N LEU A 48 34.22 -9.30 1.89
CA LEU A 48 33.43 -8.14 1.43
C LEU A 48 31.97 -8.22 1.91
N TRP A 49 31.38 -9.43 1.83
CA TRP A 49 30.00 -9.63 2.31
C TRP A 49 29.89 -9.42 3.83
N SER A 50 30.84 -9.97 4.62
CA SER A 50 30.86 -9.77 6.07
C SER A 50 30.96 -8.28 6.43
N TYR A 51 31.83 -7.56 5.73
CA TYR A 51 31.96 -6.10 5.91
C TYR A 51 30.67 -5.34 5.57
N ALA A 52 30.00 -5.72 4.48
CA ALA A 52 28.70 -5.13 4.10
C ALA A 52 27.60 -5.47 5.10
N ALA A 53 27.60 -6.68 5.67
CA ALA A 53 26.67 -7.09 6.71
C ALA A 53 26.86 -6.30 8.02
N ASP A 54 28.10 -6.04 8.41
CA ASP A 54 28.43 -5.22 9.60
C ASP A 54 27.92 -3.77 9.40
N ILE A 55 28.19 -3.17 8.22
CA ILE A 55 27.67 -1.82 7.87
C ILE A 55 26.14 -1.79 7.89
N ALA A 56 25.46 -2.83 7.38
CA ALA A 56 24.01 -2.91 7.42
C ALA A 56 23.49 -2.96 8.86
N GLY A 57 24.13 -3.72 9.74
CA GLY A 57 23.79 -3.77 11.16
C GLY A 57 24.00 -2.43 11.89
N GLU A 58 25.10 -1.75 11.63
CA GLU A 58 25.35 -0.40 12.18
C GLU A 58 24.33 0.63 11.66
N ALA A 59 23.98 0.58 10.38
CA ALA A 59 22.97 1.45 9.79
C ALA A 59 21.59 1.23 10.40
N GLU A 60 21.21 -0.03 10.63
CA GLU A 60 19.97 -0.42 11.29
C GLU A 60 19.95 0.08 12.75
N ALA A 61 21.00 -0.18 13.52
CA ALA A 61 21.13 0.29 14.90
C ALA A 61 21.06 1.83 14.98
N GLY A 62 21.75 2.52 14.07
CA GLY A 62 21.72 3.96 13.98
C GLY A 62 20.33 4.52 13.59
N TRP A 63 19.59 3.82 12.75
CA TRP A 63 18.21 4.17 12.42
C TRP A 63 17.31 3.98 13.64
N ILE A 64 17.37 2.83 14.32
CA ILE A 64 16.59 2.55 15.54
C ILE A 64 16.84 3.62 16.60
N ALA A 65 18.10 4.03 16.80
CA ALA A 65 18.45 5.06 17.77
C ALA A 65 17.84 6.45 17.41
N ARG A 66 17.85 6.81 16.14
CA ARG A 66 17.20 8.07 15.67
C ARG A 66 15.69 8.02 15.86
N GLU A 67 15.05 6.89 15.54
CA GLU A 67 13.63 6.70 15.73
C GLU A 67 13.23 6.76 17.21
N ALA A 68 14.03 6.17 18.10
CA ALA A 68 13.81 6.23 19.54
C ALA A 68 13.83 7.66 20.08
N ALA A 69 14.72 8.51 19.56
CA ALA A 69 14.75 9.94 19.88
C ALA A 69 13.47 10.69 19.45
N LEU A 70 12.76 10.17 18.44
CA LEU A 70 11.47 10.68 17.97
C LEU A 70 10.26 10.03 18.68
N GLY A 71 10.50 9.18 19.69
CA GLY A 71 9.47 8.49 20.46
C GLY A 71 8.92 7.21 19.79
N ARG A 72 9.59 6.70 18.76
CA ARG A 72 9.30 5.43 18.10
C ARG A 72 10.35 4.40 18.50
N VAL A 73 10.03 3.53 19.44
CA VAL A 73 10.95 2.54 20.04
C VAL A 73 10.68 1.18 19.38
N TYR A 74 11.70 0.63 18.73
CA TYR A 74 11.65 -0.70 18.12
C TYR A 74 12.44 -1.69 18.96
N ALA A 75 11.93 -2.92 19.09
CA ALA A 75 12.55 -4.01 19.81
C ALA A 75 12.35 -5.32 19.10
N CYS A 76 13.33 -6.22 19.20
CA CYS A 76 13.29 -7.58 18.68
C CYS A 76 13.52 -8.56 19.85
N GLY A 77 12.83 -9.69 19.87
CA GLY A 77 13.13 -10.80 20.75
C GLY A 77 14.44 -11.49 20.36
N SER A 78 14.64 -11.72 19.07
CA SER A 78 15.91 -12.13 18.48
C SER A 78 16.12 -11.42 17.13
N GLN A 79 17.38 -11.08 16.85
CA GLN A 79 17.78 -10.42 15.61
C GLN A 79 18.90 -11.22 14.95
N GLY A 80 18.84 -11.33 13.61
CA GLY A 80 19.85 -12.01 12.82
C GLY A 80 20.11 -11.35 11.47
N ILE A 81 21.38 -11.39 11.03
CA ILE A 81 21.77 -11.00 9.67
C ILE A 81 22.24 -12.22 8.93
N SER A 82 21.72 -12.45 7.72
CA SER A 82 21.99 -13.59 6.85
C SER A 82 21.96 -13.18 5.38
N GLY A 83 21.89 -14.16 4.45
CA GLY A 83 21.69 -13.89 3.01
C GLY A 83 22.94 -14.04 2.15
N PHE A 84 24.07 -14.51 2.73
CA PHE A 84 25.27 -14.86 1.94
C PHE A 84 24.92 -15.85 0.82
N PRO A 85 25.51 -15.72 -0.37
CA PRO A 85 26.52 -14.72 -0.79
C PRO A 85 25.94 -13.51 -1.54
N PHE A 86 24.65 -13.46 -1.89
CA PHE A 86 24.10 -12.50 -2.86
C PHE A 86 23.12 -11.50 -2.29
N GLY A 87 22.86 -11.53 -1.00
CA GLY A 87 21.95 -10.62 -0.34
C GLY A 87 22.34 -10.35 1.11
N ILE A 88 21.65 -9.39 1.69
CA ILE A 88 21.63 -9.12 3.13
C ILE A 88 20.18 -9.26 3.56
N VAL A 89 19.94 -10.11 4.56
CA VAL A 89 18.63 -10.36 5.15
C VAL A 89 18.74 -10.08 6.64
N SER A 90 18.03 -9.06 7.11
CA SER A 90 17.84 -8.77 8.53
C SER A 90 16.50 -9.35 8.97
N SER A 91 16.51 -10.19 9.99
CA SER A 91 15.32 -10.80 10.59
C SER A 91 15.16 -10.36 12.03
N CYS A 92 13.94 -10.10 12.44
CA CYS A 92 13.54 -9.71 13.77
C CYS A 92 12.36 -10.59 14.19
N ASP A 93 12.58 -11.53 15.09
CA ASP A 93 11.50 -12.33 15.66
C ASP A 93 10.88 -11.59 16.86
N GLN A 94 9.59 -11.78 17.07
CA GLN A 94 8.83 -11.08 18.11
C GLN A 94 9.04 -9.56 18.03
N ALA A 95 8.88 -9.02 16.83
CA ALA A 95 9.05 -7.60 16.58
C ALA A 95 8.02 -6.78 17.35
N ALA A 96 8.47 -5.72 18.00
CA ALA A 96 7.65 -4.78 18.73
C ALA A 96 8.01 -3.34 18.36
N ALA A 97 7.00 -2.49 18.23
CA ALA A 97 7.16 -1.07 18.01
C ALA A 97 6.24 -0.29 18.96
N GLN A 98 6.79 0.68 19.69
CA GLN A 98 6.06 1.55 20.59
C GLN A 98 6.03 2.98 20.03
N PHE A 99 4.87 3.56 19.90
CA PHE A 99 4.63 4.91 19.37
C PHE A 99 4.23 5.84 20.53
N LYS A 100 5.23 6.30 21.31
CA LYS A 100 5.02 7.04 22.57
C LYS A 100 4.52 8.46 22.35
N ASN A 101 4.92 9.11 21.26
CA ASN A 101 4.57 10.50 20.95
C ASN A 101 3.29 10.62 20.12
N ASN A 102 2.61 9.52 19.82
CA ASN A 102 1.30 9.56 19.21
C ASN A 102 0.23 9.91 20.24
N ASN A 103 -0.88 10.45 19.80
CA ASN A 103 -2.02 10.74 20.66
C ASN A 103 -3.28 10.09 20.10
N PRO A 104 -3.77 9.00 20.70
CA PRO A 104 -3.20 8.27 21.86
C PRO A 104 -1.92 7.50 21.49
N PRO A 105 -1.03 7.21 22.46
CA PRO A 105 0.10 6.33 22.26
C PRO A 105 -0.36 4.88 22.06
N PHE A 106 0.40 4.07 21.32
CA PHE A 106 0.05 2.67 21.07
C PHE A 106 1.28 1.79 20.85
N ASP A 107 1.11 0.50 21.09
CA ASP A 107 2.09 -0.56 20.84
C ASP A 107 1.63 -1.43 19.67
N VAL A 108 2.57 -1.78 18.78
CA VAL A 108 2.36 -2.75 17.70
C VAL A 108 3.31 -3.92 17.90
N ARG A 109 2.81 -5.15 17.72
CA ARG A 109 3.65 -6.35 17.78
C ARG A 109 3.35 -7.24 16.58
N ALA A 110 4.39 -7.87 16.05
CA ALA A 110 4.31 -8.88 15.00
C ALA A 110 5.10 -10.12 15.41
N THR A 111 4.72 -11.29 14.89
CA THR A 111 5.47 -12.52 15.14
C THR A 111 6.88 -12.44 14.61
N GLY A 112 7.07 -11.79 13.44
CA GLY A 112 8.38 -11.55 12.87
C GLY A 112 8.32 -10.49 11.78
N VAL A 113 9.47 -9.88 11.51
CA VAL A 113 9.67 -8.97 10.38
C VAL A 113 11.02 -9.32 9.77
N THR A 114 11.04 -9.45 8.44
CA THR A 114 12.26 -9.73 7.70
C THR A 114 12.45 -8.69 6.62
N PHE A 115 13.61 -8.06 6.57
CA PHE A 115 14.00 -7.17 5.49
C PHE A 115 15.11 -7.81 4.67
N SER A 116 15.06 -7.67 3.35
CA SER A 116 16.08 -8.20 2.45
C SER A 116 16.44 -7.21 1.36
N ALA A 117 17.74 -7.12 1.06
CA ALA A 117 18.28 -6.39 -0.07
C ALA A 117 19.26 -7.28 -0.84
N GLN A 118 19.23 -7.22 -2.16
CA GLN A 118 20.16 -7.96 -3.02
C GLN A 118 21.39 -7.12 -3.35
N VAL A 119 22.57 -7.72 -3.36
CA VAL A 119 23.84 -7.05 -3.71
C VAL A 119 23.77 -6.38 -5.08
N PHE A 120 23.06 -6.99 -6.04
CA PHE A 120 22.90 -6.45 -7.40
C PHE A 120 21.79 -5.42 -7.56
N ARG A 121 20.94 -5.24 -6.52
CA ARG A 121 19.87 -4.24 -6.44
C ARG A 121 19.78 -3.69 -5.02
N PRO A 122 20.81 -3.00 -4.54
CA PRO A 122 20.91 -2.57 -3.14
C PRO A 122 19.89 -1.49 -2.77
N THR A 123 19.31 -0.79 -3.74
CA THR A 123 18.29 0.23 -3.54
C THR A 123 16.86 -0.33 -3.48
N LEU A 124 16.67 -1.63 -3.67
CA LEU A 124 15.39 -2.32 -3.52
C LEU A 124 15.39 -3.11 -2.22
N LEU A 125 14.71 -2.56 -1.22
CA LEU A 125 14.48 -3.23 0.06
C LEU A 125 13.12 -3.93 0.02
N ASN A 126 13.13 -5.24 0.26
CA ASN A 126 11.91 -6.03 0.42
C ASN A 126 11.71 -6.34 1.90
N GLY A 127 10.47 -6.20 2.37
CA GLY A 127 10.05 -6.55 3.72
C GLY A 127 8.96 -7.62 3.69
N GLU A 128 9.03 -8.55 4.60
CA GLU A 128 8.00 -9.55 4.86
C GLU A 128 7.60 -9.45 6.33
N ILE A 129 6.30 -9.47 6.60
CA ILE A 129 5.76 -9.40 7.96
C ILE A 129 5.08 -10.72 8.25
N ALA A 130 5.44 -11.35 9.36
CA ALA A 130 4.78 -12.56 9.85
C ALA A 130 3.70 -12.17 10.86
N GLY A 131 2.47 -12.60 10.58
CA GLY A 131 1.32 -12.38 11.45
C GLY A 131 1.23 -13.39 12.61
N PRO A 132 0.32 -13.17 13.55
CA PRO A 132 -0.57 -12.01 13.63
C PRO A 132 0.16 -10.71 14.00
N VAL A 133 -0.37 -9.59 13.50
CA VAL A 133 0.02 -8.26 13.96
C VAL A 133 -1.03 -7.76 14.95
N THR A 134 -0.59 -7.34 16.12
CA THR A 134 -1.47 -6.85 17.18
C THR A 134 -1.23 -5.37 17.46
N LEU A 135 -2.30 -4.64 17.76
CA LEU A 135 -2.25 -3.26 18.22
C LEU A 135 -2.93 -3.16 19.58
N ALA A 136 -2.25 -2.50 20.51
CA ALA A 136 -2.69 -2.37 21.90
C ALA A 136 -2.38 -0.96 22.44
N ASP A 137 -3.06 -0.54 23.48
CA ASP A 137 -2.60 0.56 24.32
C ASP A 137 -1.31 0.13 25.05
N PRO A 138 -0.42 1.07 25.42
CA PRO A 138 0.84 0.75 26.06
C PRO A 138 0.67 -0.15 27.28
N GLY A 139 1.30 -1.34 27.23
CA GLY A 139 1.26 -2.30 28.32
C GLY A 139 -0.08 -3.02 28.54
N GLN A 140 -1.06 -2.86 27.63
CA GLN A 140 -2.37 -3.49 27.71
C GLN A 140 -2.51 -4.70 26.78
N GLN A 141 -3.63 -5.42 26.91
CA GLN A 141 -4.02 -6.49 26.00
C GLN A 141 -4.34 -5.92 24.59
N PRO A 142 -4.16 -6.71 23.54
CA PRO A 142 -4.49 -6.29 22.19
C PRO A 142 -5.94 -5.81 22.05
N ILE A 143 -6.12 -4.69 21.36
CA ILE A 143 -7.44 -4.17 20.96
C ILE A 143 -7.77 -4.63 19.55
N PHE A 144 -6.77 -4.64 18.67
CA PHE A 144 -6.92 -5.10 17.29
C PHE A 144 -5.91 -6.19 16.98
N VAL A 145 -6.36 -7.15 16.17
CA VAL A 145 -5.53 -8.24 15.63
C VAL A 145 -5.71 -8.29 14.13
N ALA A 146 -4.61 -8.16 13.40
CA ALA A 146 -4.56 -8.32 11.97
C ALA A 146 -3.90 -9.66 11.62
N ASN A 147 -4.62 -10.49 10.87
CA ASN A 147 -4.17 -11.75 10.32
C ASN A 147 -4.06 -11.62 8.79
N PHE A 148 -3.14 -12.34 8.18
CA PHE A 148 -2.97 -12.43 6.73
C PHE A 148 -2.18 -13.69 6.40
N SER A 149 -2.33 -14.21 5.18
CA SER A 149 -1.53 -15.35 4.73
C SER A 149 -0.17 -14.91 4.19
N ASP A 150 -0.07 -13.68 3.66
CA ASP A 150 1.18 -13.09 3.16
C ASP A 150 1.08 -11.56 3.28
N ALA A 151 2.15 -10.93 3.77
CA ALA A 151 2.27 -9.49 3.85
C ALA A 151 3.67 -9.06 3.41
N ARG A 152 3.74 -8.37 2.29
CA ARG A 152 4.99 -7.92 1.67
C ARG A 152 5.02 -6.43 1.47
N LEU A 153 6.20 -5.87 1.70
CA LEU A 153 6.54 -4.49 1.46
C LEU A 153 7.73 -4.44 0.51
N SER A 154 7.71 -3.55 -0.47
CA SER A 154 8.89 -3.23 -1.28
C SER A 154 9.11 -1.73 -1.28
N LEU A 155 10.34 -1.31 -0.97
CA LEU A 155 10.78 0.08 -0.99
C LEU A 155 11.89 0.22 -2.02
N LEU A 156 11.70 1.09 -3.00
CA LEU A 156 12.70 1.44 -4.00
C LEU A 156 13.31 2.80 -3.68
N GLY A 157 14.61 2.95 -3.92
CA GLY A 157 15.34 4.20 -3.78
C GLY A 157 16.14 4.34 -2.48
N LEU A 158 15.99 3.43 -1.51
CA LEU A 158 16.78 3.43 -0.27
C LEU A 158 18.07 2.62 -0.41
N PRO A 159 19.22 3.18 0.02
CA PRO A 159 19.50 4.58 0.31
C PRO A 159 19.66 5.42 -0.98
N PRO A 160 19.54 6.77 -0.99
CA PRO A 160 19.35 7.61 0.21
C PRO A 160 17.89 7.90 0.56
N ASP A 161 16.97 7.94 -0.42
CA ASP A 161 15.58 8.37 -0.22
C ASP A 161 14.60 7.44 -0.93
N PRO A 162 13.44 7.14 -0.35
CA PRO A 162 12.44 6.32 -0.99
C PRO A 162 11.86 7.04 -2.22
N GLU A 163 11.79 6.33 -3.33
CA GLU A 163 11.16 6.77 -4.59
C GLU A 163 9.79 6.13 -4.79
N ALA A 164 9.67 4.87 -4.38
CA ALA A 164 8.42 4.12 -4.48
C ALA A 164 8.26 3.12 -3.34
N ILE A 165 7.01 2.87 -2.99
CA ILE A 165 6.60 1.87 -2.02
C ILE A 165 5.53 0.98 -2.64
N THR A 166 5.56 -0.31 -2.36
CA THR A 166 4.48 -1.24 -2.70
C THR A 166 4.19 -2.11 -1.48
N VAL A 167 2.92 -2.23 -1.13
CA VAL A 167 2.42 -3.11 -0.07
C VAL A 167 1.47 -4.11 -0.68
N ARG A 168 1.65 -5.38 -0.40
CA ARG A 168 0.79 -6.48 -0.85
C ARG A 168 0.35 -7.30 0.34
N LEU A 169 -0.95 -7.43 0.50
CA LEU A 169 -1.56 -8.26 1.53
C LEU A 169 -2.43 -9.33 0.86
N ARG A 170 -2.32 -10.54 1.34
CA ARG A 170 -3.15 -11.66 0.91
C ARG A 170 -3.98 -12.17 2.09
N GLN A 171 -5.28 -12.29 1.86
CA GLN A 171 -6.27 -12.66 2.86
C GLN A 171 -6.15 -11.84 4.17
N PRO A 172 -6.02 -10.49 4.07
CA PRO A 172 -5.99 -9.67 5.26
C PRO A 172 -7.33 -9.72 5.97
N ARG A 173 -7.27 -9.87 7.30
CA ARG A 173 -8.42 -9.82 8.20
C ARG A 173 -8.05 -9.02 9.44
N LEU A 174 -8.85 -8.03 9.76
CA LEU A 174 -8.71 -7.17 10.93
C LEU A 174 -9.88 -7.40 11.87
N ASP A 175 -9.60 -7.87 13.05
CA ASP A 175 -10.58 -8.09 14.11
C ASP A 175 -10.34 -7.11 15.27
N ARG A 176 -11.42 -6.55 15.82
CA ARG A 176 -11.39 -5.91 17.14
C ARG A 176 -11.64 -6.97 18.18
N VAL A 177 -10.67 -7.22 19.06
CA VAL A 177 -10.72 -8.29 20.06
C VAL A 177 -11.08 -7.79 21.47
N ALA A 178 -11.04 -6.47 21.69
CA ALA A 178 -11.40 -5.85 22.96
C ALA A 178 -12.16 -4.55 22.76
N GLY A 179 -13.01 -4.20 23.76
CA GLY A 179 -13.81 -2.97 23.77
C GLY A 179 -15.16 -3.11 23.06
N PRO A 180 -15.94 -2.03 23.02
CA PRO A 180 -17.25 -2.01 22.36
C PRO A 180 -17.14 -2.29 20.86
N GLY A 181 -18.07 -3.10 20.32
CA GLY A 181 -18.05 -3.47 18.90
C GLY A 181 -16.95 -4.48 18.54
N SER A 182 -16.62 -5.40 19.46
CA SER A 182 -15.73 -6.53 19.14
C SER A 182 -16.29 -7.36 17.99
N GLY A 183 -15.40 -7.83 17.11
CA GLY A 183 -15.74 -8.61 15.93
C GLY A 183 -14.88 -8.23 14.72
N MET A 184 -15.21 -8.79 13.58
CA MET A 184 -14.54 -8.52 12.32
C MET A 184 -14.83 -7.09 11.85
N ILE A 185 -13.76 -6.33 11.58
CA ILE A 185 -13.83 -4.95 11.08
C ILE A 185 -13.67 -4.91 9.57
N PHE A 186 -12.67 -5.66 9.07
CA PHE A 186 -12.29 -5.68 7.67
C PHE A 186 -11.76 -7.06 7.29
N GLN A 187 -12.07 -7.51 6.08
CA GLN A 187 -11.39 -8.63 5.42
C GLN A 187 -11.37 -8.41 3.92
N ALA A 188 -10.40 -9.03 3.24
CA ALA A 188 -10.32 -9.08 1.79
C ALA A 188 -9.56 -10.33 1.33
N ASP A 189 -9.69 -10.71 0.06
CA ASP A 189 -8.86 -11.76 -0.54
C ASP A 189 -7.47 -11.22 -0.87
N ALA A 190 -7.41 -9.98 -1.38
CA ALA A 190 -6.17 -9.29 -1.70
C ALA A 190 -6.32 -7.78 -1.52
N VAL A 191 -5.22 -7.15 -1.09
CA VAL A 191 -5.05 -5.69 -1.09
C VAL A 191 -3.64 -5.39 -1.58
N ASP A 192 -3.53 -4.65 -2.67
CA ASP A 192 -2.29 -4.18 -3.25
C ASP A 192 -2.31 -2.64 -3.27
N VAL A 193 -1.30 -2.01 -2.67
CA VAL A 193 -1.16 -0.55 -2.64
C VAL A 193 0.24 -0.20 -3.15
N ALA A 194 0.32 0.75 -4.05
CA ALA A 194 1.59 1.28 -4.52
C ALA A 194 1.58 2.80 -4.47
N GLY A 195 2.71 3.39 -4.11
CA GLY A 195 2.94 4.82 -4.13
C GLY A 195 4.29 5.14 -4.76
N ARG A 196 4.37 6.19 -5.55
CA ARG A 196 5.63 6.67 -6.13
C ARG A 196 5.68 8.18 -6.17
N ILE A 197 6.87 8.71 -6.03
CA ILE A 197 7.12 10.15 -6.22
C ILE A 197 7.24 10.41 -7.72
N ILE A 198 6.34 11.23 -8.27
CA ILE A 198 6.32 11.57 -9.70
C ILE A 198 6.93 12.94 -9.99
N SER A 199 7.12 13.76 -8.94
CA SER A 199 7.79 15.06 -9.02
C SER A 199 8.31 15.47 -7.65
N GLY A 200 9.37 16.27 -7.60
CA GLY A 200 10.07 16.60 -6.37
C GLY A 200 10.95 15.45 -5.89
N SER A 201 11.20 15.38 -4.61
CA SER A 201 11.93 14.29 -3.94
C SER A 201 11.31 14.01 -2.56
N ALA A 202 11.64 12.89 -1.95
CA ALA A 202 11.16 12.58 -0.59
C ALA A 202 11.49 13.68 0.43
N ARG A 203 12.52 14.48 0.18
CA ARG A 203 12.95 15.58 1.08
C ARG A 203 12.48 16.97 0.66
N SER A 204 11.87 17.11 -0.52
CA SER A 204 11.48 18.43 -1.04
C SER A 204 10.28 18.34 -1.95
N ASN A 205 9.16 18.87 -1.48
CA ASN A 205 7.90 19.05 -2.21
C ASN A 205 7.48 17.80 -3.03
N PRO A 206 7.39 16.62 -2.45
CA PRO A 206 7.01 15.42 -3.17
C PRO A 206 5.58 15.52 -3.71
N VAL A 207 5.42 15.18 -4.98
CA VAL A 207 4.12 14.87 -5.58
C VAL A 207 4.04 13.35 -5.67
N ILE A 208 3.06 12.79 -5.02
CA ILE A 208 2.93 11.34 -4.85
C ILE A 208 1.75 10.86 -5.67
N GLU A 209 2.00 9.93 -6.57
CA GLU A 209 0.96 9.13 -7.22
C GLU A 209 0.79 7.84 -6.42
N ALA A 210 -0.45 7.51 -6.10
CA ALA A 210 -0.75 6.29 -5.37
C ALA A 210 -1.87 5.52 -6.09
N THR A 211 -1.71 4.20 -6.12
CA THR A 211 -2.70 3.27 -6.67
C THR A 211 -3.08 2.25 -5.61
N GLY A 212 -4.34 1.88 -5.57
CA GLY A 212 -4.86 0.83 -4.70
C GLY A 212 -5.70 -0.15 -5.51
N HIS A 213 -5.53 -1.42 -5.25
CA HIS A 213 -6.35 -2.50 -5.80
C HIS A 213 -6.79 -3.41 -4.66
N PHE A 214 -8.06 -3.78 -4.62
CA PHE A 214 -8.59 -4.71 -3.62
C PHE A 214 -9.62 -5.66 -4.24
N VAL A 215 -9.65 -6.87 -3.72
CA VAL A 215 -10.54 -7.95 -4.16
C VAL A 215 -11.21 -8.59 -2.94
N GLY A 216 -12.52 -8.79 -3.03
CA GLY A 216 -13.28 -9.46 -1.98
C GLY A 216 -13.35 -8.70 -0.66
N ALA A 217 -13.16 -7.37 -0.69
CA ALA A 217 -13.12 -6.55 0.50
C ALA A 217 -14.50 -6.41 1.13
N THR A 218 -14.60 -6.63 2.45
CA THR A 218 -15.80 -6.38 3.25
C THR A 218 -15.45 -5.65 4.53
N ALA A 219 -16.32 -4.73 4.95
CA ALA A 219 -16.16 -3.95 6.18
C ALA A 219 -17.53 -3.57 6.78
N PRO A 220 -18.36 -4.54 7.16
CA PRO A 220 -19.76 -4.33 7.55
C PRO A 220 -19.94 -3.46 8.78
N SER A 221 -18.94 -3.39 9.66
CA SER A 221 -18.94 -2.55 10.85
C SER A 221 -18.85 -1.04 10.55
N PHE A 222 -18.39 -0.64 9.37
CA PHE A 222 -18.35 0.77 8.98
C PHE A 222 -19.62 1.24 8.31
N HIS A 223 -20.17 0.43 7.38
CA HIS A 223 -21.38 0.79 6.66
C HIS A 223 -22.02 -0.45 6.02
N PRO A 224 -23.37 -0.56 5.97
CA PRO A 224 -24.06 -1.67 5.33
C PRO A 224 -23.67 -1.90 3.86
N LEU A 225 -23.34 -0.85 3.11
CA LEU A 225 -22.81 -0.95 1.75
C LEU A 225 -21.54 -1.79 1.63
N LEU A 226 -20.75 -1.86 2.70
CA LEU A 226 -19.49 -2.61 2.77
C LEU A 226 -19.68 -4.03 3.34
N GLY A 227 -20.92 -4.48 3.50
CA GLY A 227 -21.26 -5.80 4.03
C GLY A 227 -21.09 -6.94 3.02
N GLU A 228 -21.17 -6.63 1.72
CA GLU A 228 -20.94 -7.58 0.63
C GLU A 228 -19.53 -7.42 0.05
N PRO A 229 -18.97 -8.48 -0.55
CA PRO A 229 -17.65 -8.42 -1.15
C PRO A 229 -17.57 -7.37 -2.26
N LEU A 230 -16.57 -6.49 -2.15
CA LEU A 230 -16.25 -5.44 -3.08
C LEU A 230 -14.91 -5.73 -3.76
N GLN A 231 -14.80 -5.33 -5.01
CA GLN A 231 -13.51 -5.21 -5.69
C GLN A 231 -13.36 -3.80 -6.25
N GLY A 232 -12.14 -3.33 -6.39
CA GLY A 232 -11.96 -2.00 -6.95
C GLY A 232 -10.52 -1.59 -7.13
N ASP A 233 -10.41 -0.51 -7.90
CA ASP A 233 -9.18 0.17 -8.22
C ASP A 233 -9.31 1.65 -7.92
N VAL A 234 -8.26 2.25 -7.39
CA VAL A 234 -8.16 3.68 -7.16
C VAL A 234 -6.80 4.19 -7.61
N ASP A 235 -6.79 5.30 -8.34
CA ASP A 235 -5.59 6.02 -8.73
C ASP A 235 -5.76 7.49 -8.36
N PHE A 236 -4.81 8.01 -7.55
CA PHE A 236 -4.86 9.40 -7.11
C PHE A 236 -3.47 10.01 -6.97
N VAL A 237 -3.43 11.32 -7.03
CA VAL A 237 -2.23 12.13 -6.85
C VAL A 237 -2.40 13.05 -5.66
N MET A 238 -1.45 13.01 -4.75
CA MET A 238 -1.38 13.89 -3.58
C MET A 238 -0.29 14.94 -3.77
N ARG A 239 -0.58 16.18 -3.38
CA ARG A 239 0.32 17.33 -3.44
C ARG A 239 0.23 18.15 -2.16
N GLY A 240 1.29 18.91 -1.89
CA GLY A 240 1.27 19.86 -0.79
C GLY A 240 2.00 19.41 0.46
N PHE A 241 2.89 18.43 0.33
CA PHE A 241 3.81 18.02 1.39
C PHE A 241 5.15 18.78 1.26
N SER A 242 5.72 19.17 2.38
CA SER A 242 7.07 19.76 2.40
C SER A 242 8.15 18.70 2.17
N ASP A 243 7.98 17.55 2.80
CA ASP A 243 8.81 16.36 2.67
C ASP A 243 7.99 15.11 3.04
N PHE A 244 8.54 13.94 2.78
CA PHE A 244 7.93 12.63 3.10
C PHE A 244 8.62 11.95 4.29
N SER A 245 9.12 12.73 5.25
CA SER A 245 9.61 12.15 6.50
C SER A 245 8.46 11.52 7.29
N PRO A 246 8.72 10.49 8.12
CA PRO A 246 7.70 9.90 8.98
C PRO A 246 7.12 10.93 9.95
N LYS A 247 5.90 11.37 9.70
CA LYS A 247 5.15 12.35 10.50
C LYS A 247 3.76 11.77 10.83
N PRO A 248 3.15 12.18 11.96
CA PRO A 248 1.75 11.87 12.23
C PRO A 248 0.84 12.41 11.11
N TRP A 249 -0.19 11.68 10.74
CA TRP A 249 -1.16 12.07 9.70
C TRP A 249 -1.71 13.49 9.87
N PRO A 250 -2.07 13.95 11.10
CA PRO A 250 -2.53 15.33 11.29
C PRO A 250 -1.51 16.40 10.88
N VAL A 251 -0.21 16.12 11.00
CA VAL A 251 0.85 17.04 10.58
C VAL A 251 0.91 17.10 9.05
N LEU A 252 0.84 15.95 8.37
CA LEU A 252 0.83 15.89 6.91
C LEU A 252 -0.37 16.63 6.31
N PHE A 253 -1.56 16.46 6.87
CA PHE A 253 -2.75 17.19 6.40
C PHE A 253 -2.70 18.69 6.70
N ARG A 254 -2.06 19.13 7.79
CA ARG A 254 -1.81 20.56 8.04
C ARG A 254 -0.85 21.14 7.01
N GLU A 255 0.22 20.44 6.65
CA GLU A 255 1.13 20.87 5.59
C GLU A 255 0.38 21.01 4.26
N MET A 256 -0.43 20.01 3.90
CA MET A 256 -1.28 20.03 2.70
C MET A 256 -2.23 21.24 2.72
N ALA A 257 -2.91 21.52 3.84
CA ALA A 257 -3.79 22.66 3.99
C ALA A 257 -3.04 24.00 3.85
N ALA A 258 -1.87 24.12 4.50
CA ALA A 258 -1.07 25.34 4.49
C ALA A 258 -0.47 25.66 3.11
N SER A 259 -0.14 24.63 2.32
CA SER A 259 0.42 24.80 0.97
C SER A 259 -0.63 24.97 -0.14
N GLY A 260 -1.93 24.87 0.18
CA GLY A 260 -2.99 24.80 -0.82
C GLY A 260 -2.96 23.51 -1.64
N GLY A 261 -2.36 22.45 -1.08
CA GLY A 261 -2.30 21.14 -1.68
C GLY A 261 -3.63 20.39 -1.65
N GLY A 262 -3.65 19.16 -2.16
CA GLY A 262 -4.88 18.37 -2.20
C GLY A 262 -4.65 16.99 -2.82
N ILE A 263 -5.75 16.29 -2.98
CA ILE A 263 -5.85 14.94 -3.54
C ILE A 263 -6.62 15.03 -4.84
N GLN A 264 -5.98 14.66 -5.94
CA GLN A 264 -6.62 14.51 -7.24
C GLN A 264 -6.91 13.02 -7.47
N ILE A 265 -8.17 12.63 -7.43
CA ILE A 265 -8.63 11.28 -7.81
C ILE A 265 -8.64 11.26 -9.34
N LYS A 266 -7.75 10.48 -9.96
CA LYS A 266 -7.67 10.30 -11.41
C LYS A 266 -8.71 9.33 -11.89
N SER A 267 -8.85 8.21 -11.15
CA SER A 267 -9.86 7.21 -11.38
C SER A 267 -10.18 6.48 -10.07
N LEU A 268 -11.44 6.21 -9.88
CA LEU A 268 -11.98 5.31 -8.86
C LEU A 268 -12.92 4.35 -9.57
N ARG A 269 -12.78 3.07 -9.33
CA ARG A 269 -13.72 2.04 -9.76
C ARG A 269 -13.97 1.09 -8.60
N VAL A 270 -15.21 0.93 -8.20
CA VAL A 270 -15.65 -0.01 -7.17
C VAL A 270 -16.79 -0.83 -7.76
N GLU A 271 -16.68 -2.14 -7.64
CA GLU A 271 -17.66 -3.07 -8.15
C GLU A 271 -18.22 -3.93 -7.00
N ARG A 272 -19.51 -4.08 -7.04
CA ARG A 272 -20.32 -5.03 -6.26
C ARG A 272 -21.02 -5.98 -7.23
N PRO A 273 -21.60 -7.08 -6.75
CA PRO A 273 -22.42 -7.97 -7.59
C PRO A 273 -23.56 -7.26 -8.34
N ASP A 274 -24.15 -6.24 -7.71
CA ASP A 274 -25.35 -5.53 -8.15
C ASP A 274 -25.10 -4.07 -8.56
N ALA A 275 -23.87 -3.55 -8.44
CA ALA A 275 -23.56 -2.15 -8.73
C ALA A 275 -22.12 -1.95 -9.19
N ILE A 276 -21.91 -0.91 -10.03
CA ILE A 276 -20.59 -0.42 -10.43
C ILE A 276 -20.56 1.08 -10.17
N ILE A 277 -19.54 1.53 -9.47
CA ILE A 277 -19.28 2.94 -9.18
C ILE A 277 -17.95 3.31 -9.82
N VAL A 278 -17.95 4.29 -10.70
CA VAL A 278 -16.72 4.91 -11.21
C VAL A 278 -16.74 6.39 -10.90
N GLY A 279 -15.55 6.98 -10.70
CA GLY A 279 -15.50 8.40 -10.37
C GLY A 279 -14.12 9.00 -10.54
N ASP A 280 -14.08 10.32 -10.61
CA ASP A 280 -12.88 11.16 -10.60
C ASP A 280 -13.20 12.50 -9.94
N GLY A 281 -12.17 13.22 -9.53
CA GLY A 281 -12.39 14.51 -8.88
C GLY A 281 -11.20 15.05 -8.12
N THR A 282 -11.46 16.11 -7.35
CA THR A 282 -10.43 16.75 -6.52
C THR A 282 -10.95 17.06 -5.14
N LEU A 283 -10.11 16.81 -4.14
CA LEU A 283 -10.36 17.13 -2.75
C LEU A 283 -9.21 17.99 -2.21
N THR A 284 -9.54 19.00 -1.43
CA THR A 284 -8.61 19.86 -0.71
C THR A 284 -8.91 19.84 0.78
N VAL A 285 -7.94 20.22 1.58
CA VAL A 285 -8.10 20.34 3.05
C VAL A 285 -8.00 21.81 3.42
N ASN A 286 -8.96 22.32 4.17
CA ASN A 286 -8.90 23.71 4.66
C ASN A 286 -8.10 23.83 5.97
N ALA A 287 -7.90 25.06 6.44
CA ALA A 287 -7.14 25.34 7.65
C ALA A 287 -7.73 24.73 8.95
N GLN A 288 -8.99 24.32 8.92
CA GLN A 288 -9.68 23.65 10.02
C GLN A 288 -9.66 22.11 9.91
N GLY A 289 -8.86 21.57 8.97
CA GLY A 289 -8.76 20.13 8.74
C GLY A 289 -9.97 19.52 8.02
N LYS A 290 -10.86 20.35 7.47
CA LYS A 290 -12.06 19.88 6.78
C LYS A 290 -11.82 19.72 5.29
N LEU A 291 -12.46 18.70 4.71
CA LEU A 291 -12.42 18.42 3.29
C LEU A 291 -13.34 19.33 2.50
N ASN A 292 -12.88 19.78 1.33
CA ASN A 292 -13.65 20.48 0.33
C ASN A 292 -13.32 19.92 -1.06
N GLY A 293 -14.30 19.86 -1.96
CA GLY A 293 -14.02 19.41 -3.32
C GLY A 293 -15.25 18.97 -4.10
N LEU A 294 -14.98 18.50 -5.31
CA LEU A 294 -15.98 17.98 -6.22
C LEU A 294 -15.49 16.64 -6.78
N VAL A 295 -16.33 15.64 -6.71
CA VAL A 295 -16.10 14.30 -7.27
C VAL A 295 -17.28 13.98 -8.19
N GLN A 296 -17.01 13.66 -9.44
CA GLN A 296 -18.04 13.12 -10.34
C GLN A 296 -18.08 11.61 -10.14
N VAL A 297 -19.27 11.09 -9.93
CA VAL A 297 -19.47 9.65 -9.68
C VAL A 297 -20.54 9.15 -10.65
N ALA A 298 -20.23 8.14 -11.45
CA ALA A 298 -21.20 7.45 -12.27
C ALA A 298 -21.54 6.08 -11.67
N VAL A 299 -22.83 5.80 -11.52
CA VAL A 299 -23.32 4.62 -10.78
C VAL A 299 -24.23 3.80 -11.68
N VAL A 300 -23.89 2.51 -11.84
CA VAL A 300 -24.78 1.43 -12.31
C VAL A 300 -25.48 0.82 -11.11
N GLY A 301 -26.77 0.52 -11.21
CA GLY A 301 -27.51 -0.07 -10.11
C GLY A 301 -27.85 0.91 -8.98
N ILE A 302 -28.11 2.17 -9.34
CA ILE A 302 -28.43 3.24 -8.39
C ILE A 302 -29.61 2.89 -7.49
N ASP A 303 -30.58 2.12 -8.01
CA ASP A 303 -31.76 1.65 -7.27
C ASP A 303 -31.41 0.75 -6.08
N THR A 304 -30.30 0.02 -6.18
CA THR A 304 -29.80 -0.86 -5.11
C THR A 304 -28.95 -0.06 -4.10
N ILE A 305 -28.19 0.92 -4.56
CA ILE A 305 -27.26 1.69 -3.72
C ILE A 305 -27.98 2.69 -2.80
N ILE A 306 -28.97 3.43 -3.35
CA ILE A 306 -29.63 4.51 -2.61
C ILE A 306 -30.29 4.03 -1.31
N PRO A 307 -31.05 2.92 -1.27
CA PRO A 307 -31.63 2.42 -0.01
C PRO A 307 -30.57 2.06 1.04
N LEU A 308 -29.42 1.54 0.59
CA LEU A 308 -28.32 1.14 1.46
C LEU A 308 -27.58 2.35 2.06
N LEU A 309 -27.64 3.53 1.42
CA LEU A 309 -27.08 4.77 1.97
C LEU A 309 -27.84 5.27 3.22
N GLY A 310 -29.02 4.71 3.51
CA GLY A 310 -29.82 5.13 4.66
C GLY A 310 -30.28 6.59 4.57
N ILE A 311 -30.48 7.10 3.36
CA ILE A 311 -30.86 8.50 3.10
C ILE A 311 -32.12 8.86 3.87
N ASP A 312 -33.06 7.93 4.02
CA ASP A 312 -34.29 8.11 4.80
C ASP A 312 -34.01 8.48 6.27
N GLN A 313 -33.00 7.84 6.86
CA GLN A 313 -32.57 8.11 8.24
C GLN A 313 -31.80 9.44 8.34
N LEU A 314 -31.01 9.78 7.33
CA LEU A 314 -30.25 11.03 7.28
C LEU A 314 -31.17 12.23 7.08
N ILE A 315 -32.20 12.08 6.25
CA ILE A 315 -33.25 13.09 6.09
C ILE A 315 -33.97 13.32 7.42
N GLY A 316 -34.37 12.23 8.12
CA GLY A 316 -35.01 12.33 9.44
C GLY A 316 -34.13 13.06 10.47
N GLN A 317 -32.86 12.67 10.61
CA GLN A 317 -31.93 13.31 11.55
C GLN A 317 -31.55 14.75 11.14
N GLY A 318 -31.49 15.04 9.84
CA GLY A 318 -31.25 16.40 9.33
C GLY A 318 -32.43 17.35 9.66
N ILE A 319 -33.63 16.83 9.57
CA ILE A 319 -34.86 17.54 9.97
C ILE A 319 -34.84 17.85 11.46
N ASP A 320 -34.54 16.86 12.31
CA ASP A 320 -34.48 17.02 13.77
C ASP A 320 -33.41 18.06 14.19
N ARG A 321 -32.28 18.11 13.50
CA ARG A 321 -31.23 19.11 13.76
C ARG A 321 -31.61 20.53 13.30
N LEU A 322 -32.30 20.66 12.17
CA LEU A 322 -32.75 21.95 11.64
C LEU A 322 -33.92 22.52 12.46
N THR A 323 -34.74 21.66 13.08
CA THR A 323 -35.89 22.05 13.89
C THR A 323 -35.58 22.17 15.38
N GLY A 324 -34.33 21.98 15.79
CA GLY A 324 -33.91 22.10 17.20
C GLY A 324 -34.53 21.03 18.11
N GLY A 325 -34.90 19.87 17.55
CA GLY A 325 -35.44 18.74 18.33
C GLY A 325 -36.85 18.92 18.91
N SER A 326 -37.51 20.03 18.61
CA SER A 326 -38.86 20.36 19.15
C SER A 326 -39.93 20.58 18.06
N GLY A 327 -39.57 20.38 16.80
CA GLY A 327 -40.49 20.51 15.67
C GLY A 327 -41.13 19.19 15.28
N SER A 328 -42.43 19.19 14.92
CA SER A 328 -43.06 18.03 14.30
C SER A 328 -42.35 17.69 12.96
N ALA A 329 -42.29 16.41 12.59
CA ALA A 329 -41.74 15.95 11.29
C ALA A 329 -42.31 16.73 10.10
N ASP A 330 -43.52 17.24 10.23
CA ASP A 330 -44.20 18.09 9.24
C ASP A 330 -43.52 19.46 9.04
N GLN A 331 -42.94 20.08 10.06
CA GLN A 331 -42.21 21.35 9.90
C GLN A 331 -40.91 21.19 9.17
N GLY A 332 -40.20 20.09 9.42
CA GLY A 332 -38.99 19.75 8.71
C GLY A 332 -39.25 19.39 7.25
N LEU A 333 -40.31 18.67 6.96
CA LEU A 333 -40.73 18.35 5.59
C LEU A 333 -41.14 19.61 4.81
N ASN A 334 -41.78 20.58 5.46
CA ASN A 334 -42.08 21.89 4.87
C ASN A 334 -40.82 22.75 4.65
N ALA A 335 -39.79 22.61 5.48
CA ALA A 335 -38.47 23.25 5.26
C ALA A 335 -37.74 22.64 4.07
N LEU A 336 -37.79 21.31 3.89
CA LEU A 336 -37.30 20.61 2.72
C LEU A 336 -38.04 21.02 1.44
N ASP A 337 -39.34 21.20 1.51
CA ASP A 337 -40.18 21.65 0.38
C ASP A 337 -39.84 23.07 -0.08
N ARG A 338 -39.35 23.92 0.85
CA ARG A 338 -38.82 25.25 0.52
C ARG A 338 -37.45 25.22 -0.15
N LEU A 339 -36.62 24.24 0.20
CA LEU A 339 -35.28 24.05 -0.41
C LEU A 339 -35.34 23.36 -1.77
N VAL A 340 -36.24 22.36 -1.90
CA VAL A 340 -36.50 21.64 -3.12
C VAL A 340 -38.01 21.42 -3.25
N PRO A 341 -38.72 22.23 -4.10
CA PRO A 341 -40.16 22.13 -4.25
C PRO A 341 -40.62 20.72 -4.64
N GLY A 342 -41.54 20.15 -3.88
CA GLY A 342 -42.09 18.81 -4.08
C GLY A 342 -41.41 17.71 -3.26
N LEU A 343 -40.24 17.95 -2.67
CA LEU A 343 -39.51 16.93 -1.93
C LEU A 343 -40.20 16.52 -0.63
N GLY A 344 -40.78 17.47 0.08
CA GLY A 344 -41.52 17.23 1.33
C GLY A 344 -42.78 16.39 1.12
N GLY A 345 -43.49 16.59 0.00
CA GLY A 345 -44.67 15.80 -0.41
C GLY A 345 -44.31 14.36 -0.77
N VAL A 346 -43.17 14.18 -1.40
CA VAL A 346 -42.61 12.92 -1.87
C VAL A 346 -42.15 12.04 -0.69
N VAL A 347 -41.48 12.63 0.30
CA VAL A 347 -41.05 11.93 1.52
C VAL A 347 -42.27 11.45 2.34
N ARG A 348 -43.41 12.16 2.27
CA ARG A 348 -44.66 11.75 2.96
C ARG A 348 -45.34 10.51 2.34
N GLN A 349 -45.21 10.27 1.04
CA GLN A 349 -46.05 9.26 0.34
C GLN A 349 -45.34 7.95 0.01
N ASN A 350 -44.06 7.95 -0.28
CA ASN A 350 -43.25 6.76 -0.54
C ASN A 350 -41.76 7.16 -0.57
N ALA A 351 -41.15 7.29 0.60
CA ALA A 351 -39.84 7.93 0.77
C ALA A 351 -38.76 7.39 -0.16
N SER A 352 -38.65 6.08 -0.35
CA SER A 352 -37.53 5.50 -1.12
C SER A 352 -37.67 5.66 -2.63
N ALA A 353 -38.80 5.34 -3.23
CA ALA A 353 -38.95 5.31 -4.70
C ALA A 353 -38.86 6.70 -5.35
N SER A 354 -39.44 7.70 -4.71
CA SER A 354 -39.47 9.06 -5.22
C SER A 354 -38.17 9.83 -4.93
N VAL A 355 -37.43 9.49 -3.89
CA VAL A 355 -36.05 9.98 -3.69
C VAL A 355 -35.13 9.42 -4.79
N ILE A 356 -35.21 8.13 -5.09
CA ILE A 356 -34.48 7.49 -6.18
C ILE A 356 -34.76 8.18 -7.52
N GLU A 357 -36.05 8.42 -7.83
CA GLU A 357 -36.43 9.07 -9.08
C GLU A 357 -35.92 10.55 -9.12
N SER A 358 -35.95 11.26 -8.02
CA SER A 358 -35.43 12.63 -7.90
C SER A 358 -33.92 12.66 -8.10
N ILE A 359 -33.18 11.72 -7.52
CA ILE A 359 -31.73 11.59 -7.69
C ILE A 359 -31.40 11.24 -9.16
N LYS A 360 -32.13 10.31 -9.77
CA LYS A 360 -31.96 9.98 -11.19
C LYS A 360 -32.22 11.19 -12.11
N LYS A 361 -33.22 12.01 -11.79
CA LYS A 361 -33.52 13.24 -12.54
C LYS A 361 -32.46 14.33 -12.37
N MET A 362 -31.74 14.37 -11.24
CA MET A 362 -30.61 15.29 -11.03
C MET A 362 -29.35 14.83 -11.77
N GLY A 363 -29.23 13.54 -12.05
CA GLY A 363 -28.09 12.96 -12.73
C GLY A 363 -28.16 13.03 -14.25
N GLN A 364 -27.02 12.86 -14.89
CA GLN A 364 -26.93 12.73 -16.34
C GLN A 364 -26.84 11.25 -16.71
N PRO A 365 -27.68 10.76 -17.66
CA PRO A 365 -27.59 9.37 -18.09
C PRO A 365 -26.30 9.13 -18.86
N THR A 366 -25.67 7.98 -18.60
CA THR A 366 -24.46 7.49 -19.27
C THR A 366 -24.47 5.97 -19.32
N GLU A 367 -23.42 5.37 -19.85
CA GLU A 367 -23.23 3.91 -19.86
C GLU A 367 -21.86 3.55 -19.31
N ILE A 368 -21.81 2.49 -18.49
CA ILE A 368 -20.59 1.85 -18.01
C ILE A 368 -20.69 0.38 -18.37
N ASP A 369 -19.73 -0.15 -19.11
CA ASP A 369 -19.70 -1.55 -19.58
C ASP A 369 -21.02 -1.98 -20.26
N LYS A 370 -21.59 -1.10 -21.08
CA LYS A 370 -22.89 -1.29 -21.77
C LYS A 370 -24.09 -1.43 -20.82
N LYS A 371 -23.96 -1.02 -19.58
CA LYS A 371 -25.04 -0.96 -18.59
C LYS A 371 -25.45 0.48 -18.39
N PRO A 372 -26.75 0.77 -18.25
CA PRO A 372 -27.20 2.14 -17.97
C PRO A 372 -26.66 2.61 -16.63
N ALA A 373 -26.11 3.80 -16.61
CA ALA A 373 -25.52 4.45 -15.45
C ALA A 373 -26.00 5.90 -15.33
N THR A 374 -25.87 6.46 -14.14
CA THR A 374 -26.22 7.85 -13.87
C THR A 374 -25.00 8.57 -13.30
N VAL A 375 -24.58 9.66 -13.94
CA VAL A 375 -23.51 10.53 -13.44
C VAL A 375 -24.10 11.51 -12.43
N LEU A 376 -23.52 11.57 -11.25
CA LEU A 376 -23.94 12.40 -10.14
C LEU A 376 -22.76 13.24 -9.63
N PRO A 377 -22.91 14.57 -9.51
CA PRO A 377 -21.92 15.41 -8.87
C PRO A 377 -22.01 15.25 -7.34
N VAL A 378 -20.94 14.74 -6.73
CA VAL A 378 -20.77 14.68 -5.28
C VAL A 378 -19.91 15.86 -4.86
N ARG A 379 -20.49 16.77 -4.10
CA ARG A 379 -19.79 17.93 -3.54
C ARG A 379 -19.43 17.63 -2.09
N VAL A 380 -18.22 17.96 -1.73
CA VAL A 380 -17.76 17.95 -0.33
C VAL A 380 -17.52 19.40 0.08
N GLU A 381 -18.18 19.85 1.13
CA GLU A 381 -18.09 21.21 1.65
C GLU A 381 -18.00 21.17 3.17
N ASP A 382 -16.90 21.67 3.71
CA ASP A 382 -16.60 21.60 5.14
C ASP A 382 -16.75 20.21 5.76
N SER A 383 -16.27 19.18 5.03
CA SER A 383 -16.39 17.77 5.38
C SER A 383 -17.80 17.18 5.33
N VAL A 384 -18.80 17.92 4.89
CA VAL A 384 -20.15 17.39 4.61
C VAL A 384 -20.19 16.93 3.15
N ILE A 385 -20.58 15.69 2.93
CA ILE A 385 -20.73 15.11 1.59
C ILE A 385 -22.16 15.38 1.12
N TYR A 386 -22.30 16.00 -0.04
CA TYR A 386 -23.59 16.32 -0.66
C TYR A 386 -23.75 15.60 -2.00
N LEU A 387 -24.91 15.03 -2.22
CA LEU A 387 -25.40 14.64 -3.52
C LEU A 387 -26.44 15.65 -3.99
N GLY A 388 -26.05 16.56 -4.87
CA GLY A 388 -26.84 17.75 -5.16
C GLY A 388 -27.02 18.61 -3.90
N VAL A 389 -28.24 18.65 -3.36
CA VAL A 389 -28.61 19.37 -2.11
C VAL A 389 -28.73 18.42 -0.92
N ILE A 390 -28.68 17.11 -1.12
CA ILE A 390 -28.92 16.09 -0.09
C ILE A 390 -27.62 15.78 0.64
N PRO A 391 -27.51 16.01 1.96
CA PRO A 391 -26.33 15.57 2.72
C PRO A 391 -26.33 14.05 2.87
N LEU A 392 -25.26 13.39 2.45
CA LEU A 392 -25.07 11.94 2.56
C LEU A 392 -24.33 11.53 3.84
N GLY A 393 -23.55 12.44 4.40
CA GLY A 393 -22.75 12.15 5.58
C GLY A 393 -21.74 13.23 5.90
N VAL A 394 -21.03 13.04 7.01
CA VAL A 394 -19.98 13.95 7.49
C VAL A 394 -18.72 13.18 7.71
N VAL A 395 -17.62 13.67 7.16
CA VAL A 395 -16.26 13.16 7.43
C VAL A 395 -15.72 13.94 8.64
N PRO A 396 -15.15 13.29 9.66
CA PRO A 396 -14.50 14.01 10.75
C PRO A 396 -13.32 14.84 10.22
N PRO A 397 -12.97 15.96 10.90
CA PRO A 397 -11.77 16.71 10.56
C PRO A 397 -10.53 15.83 10.60
N LEU A 398 -9.58 16.08 9.70
CA LEU A 398 -8.36 15.27 9.56
C LEU A 398 -7.28 15.61 10.61
N PHE A 399 -7.45 16.76 11.31
CA PHE A 399 -6.62 17.20 12.43
C PHE A 399 -7.37 18.20 13.33
#